data_5fd5de50fa4504faa30f50bfbe298f4d
#
_entry.id   5fd5de50fa4504faa30f50bfbe298f4d
#
_cell.length_a   1.000
_cell.length_b   1.000
_cell.length_c   1.000
_cell.angle_alpha   90.00
_cell.angle_beta   90.00
_cell.angle_gamma   90.00
#
_symmetry.space_group_name_H-M   'P 1'
#
loop_
_entity.id
_entity.type
_entity.pdbx_description
1 polymer ?
#
loop_
_entity_poly.entity_id
_entity_poly.type
_entity_poly.pdbx_seq_one_letter_code
_entity_poly.pdbx_strand_id
1 'polypeptide(L)'
;KKENSLASGYVQAKNYREGKSWVLTVINDWSAQEKIAFFLLLPFKKETWDALNASFDDFPFEYWKNTLVNAYSCDSTEEIYFAIDCLIKVDRPLMAIDCLSKILHIDNSVDSSKVVLALLQSIRTTENIERFDIHSFNELVNYIQNDNTVSDDDLVKIEWAYLPVINRGANDSLHPQVLEKKLASEPSFFCEVIQYAYRSEFQKASKELSESEINIAKNSLYLLDDWKKIPGVDAEGKFDVNAFNNWFDFVQTECEKSGHLDFAYHRIGSILIFSPANDEHWILPELAEFLNRRELDKVRTGYKNAIINSRGVYIVDPEGKPELELAQQYHTKSDAMELLGFHRFARILRELAHEYQAEAELIIEQHSKKKIAEI
;
A
#
# COMPACT_ATOMS: atom_id res chain seq x y z
N LYS A 1 2.43 18.05 33.67
CA LYS A 1 2.13 16.58 33.45
C LYS A 1 1.96 15.81 34.77
N LYS A 2 2.75 16.08 35.85
CA LYS A 2 2.65 15.35 37.13
C LYS A 2 1.40 15.75 37.95
N GLU A 3 0.99 17.01 37.92
CA GLU A 3 -0.20 17.51 38.65
C GLU A 3 -1.51 16.90 38.10
N ASN A 4 -1.63 16.73 36.78
CA ASN A 4 -2.79 16.10 36.19
C ASN A 4 -2.95 14.60 36.54
N SER A 5 -1.86 13.87 36.78
CA SER A 5 -1.95 12.44 37.10
C SER A 5 -2.52 12.15 38.49
N LEU A 6 -2.24 13.00 39.49
CA LEU A 6 -2.81 12.89 40.83
C LEU A 6 -4.30 13.26 40.84
N ALA A 7 -4.68 14.33 40.15
CA ALA A 7 -6.07 14.74 40.00
C ALA A 7 -6.89 13.66 39.29
N SER A 8 -6.36 13.11 38.18
CA SER A 8 -7.00 12.01 37.46
C SER A 8 -7.18 10.78 38.32
N GLY A 9 -6.14 10.35 39.03
CA GLY A 9 -6.22 9.21 39.93
C GLY A 9 -7.25 9.36 41.06
N TYR A 10 -7.31 10.55 41.66
CA TYR A 10 -8.30 10.86 42.68
C TYR A 10 -9.73 10.84 42.14
N VAL A 11 -9.95 11.51 41.04
CA VAL A 11 -11.29 11.62 40.39
C VAL A 11 -11.76 10.25 39.92
N GLN A 12 -10.89 9.42 39.33
CA GLN A 12 -11.22 8.07 38.92
C GLN A 12 -11.54 7.15 40.10
N ALA A 13 -10.76 7.22 41.20
CA ALA A 13 -11.02 6.44 42.41
C ALA A 13 -12.35 6.83 43.07
N LYS A 14 -12.69 8.11 43.09
CA LYS A 14 -13.97 8.60 43.60
C LYS A 14 -15.12 8.16 42.70
N ASN A 15 -15.00 8.34 41.39
CA ASN A 15 -16.00 7.87 40.43
C ASN A 15 -16.26 6.37 40.54
N TYR A 16 -15.22 5.57 40.71
CA TYR A 16 -15.34 4.11 40.89
C TYR A 16 -16.14 3.74 42.16
N ARG A 17 -15.99 4.52 43.25
CA ARG A 17 -16.67 4.26 44.51
C ARG A 17 -18.11 4.79 44.59
N GLU A 18 -18.36 5.95 44.05
CA GLU A 18 -19.59 6.74 44.25
C GLU A 18 -20.44 6.87 42.97
N GLY A 19 -19.87 6.55 41.81
CA GLY A 19 -20.57 6.49 40.54
C GLY A 19 -21.02 7.83 39.95
N LYS A 20 -21.88 7.76 38.92
CA LYS A 20 -22.41 8.90 38.17
C LYS A 20 -23.09 9.97 39.02
N SER A 21 -23.79 9.57 40.09
CA SER A 21 -24.50 10.54 40.96
C SER A 21 -23.55 11.53 41.64
N TRP A 22 -22.37 11.04 42.08
CA TRP A 22 -21.34 11.91 42.64
C TRP A 22 -20.82 12.91 41.58
N VAL A 23 -20.54 12.42 40.35
CA VAL A 23 -20.10 13.29 39.25
C VAL A 23 -21.05 14.43 39.06
N LEU A 24 -22.35 14.20 38.88
CA LEU A 24 -23.37 15.21 38.64
C LEU A 24 -23.51 16.17 39.81
N THR A 25 -23.34 15.70 41.04
CA THR A 25 -23.43 16.56 42.25
C THR A 25 -22.25 17.52 42.32
N VAL A 26 -21.02 17.02 42.03
CA VAL A 26 -19.81 17.85 42.09
C VAL A 26 -19.81 19.00 41.08
N ILE A 27 -20.29 18.75 39.86
CA ILE A 27 -20.21 19.71 38.75
C ILE A 27 -21.42 20.62 38.63
N ASN A 28 -22.42 20.55 39.53
CA ASN A 28 -23.72 21.22 39.40
C ASN A 28 -23.57 22.70 39.09
N ASP A 29 -22.75 23.42 39.84
CA ASP A 29 -22.59 24.88 39.77
C ASP A 29 -21.35 25.28 38.94
N TRP A 30 -20.73 24.36 38.21
CA TRP A 30 -19.50 24.64 37.46
C TRP A 30 -19.80 25.23 36.08
N SER A 31 -18.89 26.06 35.60
CA SER A 31 -18.91 26.56 34.24
C SER A 31 -18.72 25.44 33.22
N ALA A 32 -19.12 25.64 31.99
CA ALA A 32 -18.94 24.66 30.91
C ALA A 32 -17.47 24.21 30.74
N GLN A 33 -16.52 25.14 30.85
CA GLN A 33 -15.10 24.85 30.75
C GLN A 33 -14.59 23.96 31.90
N GLU A 34 -15.03 24.27 33.14
CA GLU A 34 -14.65 23.44 34.31
C GLU A 34 -15.25 22.05 34.22
N LYS A 35 -16.51 21.93 33.77
CA LYS A 35 -17.16 20.64 33.51
C LYS A 35 -16.33 19.81 32.49
N ILE A 36 -15.98 20.40 31.36
CA ILE A 36 -15.16 19.73 30.35
C ILE A 36 -13.82 19.26 30.94
N ALA A 37 -13.10 20.16 31.63
CA ALA A 37 -11.82 19.83 32.25
C ALA A 37 -11.91 18.64 33.24
N PHE A 38 -13.04 18.58 33.99
CA PHE A 38 -13.30 17.45 34.90
C PHE A 38 -13.60 16.16 34.16
N PHE A 39 -14.47 16.20 33.14
CA PHE A 39 -14.78 15.00 32.34
C PHE A 39 -13.57 14.42 31.64
N LEU A 40 -12.60 15.24 31.25
CA LEU A 40 -11.31 14.77 30.68
C LEU A 40 -10.45 13.96 31.65
N LEU A 41 -10.74 13.98 32.97
CA LEU A 41 -10.06 13.18 33.98
C LEU A 41 -10.74 11.82 34.22
N LEU A 42 -11.96 11.64 33.74
CA LEU A 42 -12.75 10.43 33.91
C LEU A 42 -12.36 9.36 32.85
N PRO A 43 -12.66 8.06 33.12
CA PRO A 43 -12.40 6.99 32.16
C PRO A 43 -13.14 7.19 30.84
N PHE A 44 -12.53 6.78 29.74
CA PHE A 44 -13.12 6.80 28.39
C PHE A 44 -14.11 5.64 28.24
N LYS A 45 -15.36 5.83 28.69
CA LYS A 45 -16.43 4.82 28.66
C LYS A 45 -17.83 5.43 28.71
N LYS A 46 -18.82 4.62 28.41
CA LYS A 46 -20.23 5.01 28.30
C LYS A 46 -20.76 5.75 29.51
N GLU A 47 -20.47 5.28 30.73
CA GLU A 47 -20.94 5.94 31.96
C GLU A 47 -20.48 7.41 32.06
N THR A 48 -19.25 7.69 31.66
CA THR A 48 -18.72 9.06 31.59
C THR A 48 -19.48 9.87 30.54
N TRP A 49 -19.74 9.30 29.36
CA TRP A 49 -20.43 10.00 28.27
C TRP A 49 -21.92 10.23 28.58
N ASP A 50 -22.58 9.30 29.29
CA ASP A 50 -23.96 9.47 29.75
C ASP A 50 -24.07 10.60 30.80
N ALA A 51 -23.06 10.74 31.66
CA ALA A 51 -22.99 11.87 32.60
C ALA A 51 -22.67 13.22 31.89
N LEU A 52 -21.74 13.15 30.92
CA LEU A 52 -21.37 14.28 30.08
C LEU A 52 -22.61 14.82 29.31
N ASN A 53 -23.32 13.94 28.60
CA ASN A 53 -24.49 14.29 27.82
C ASN A 53 -25.63 14.81 28.70
N ALA A 54 -25.76 14.32 29.94
CA ALA A 54 -26.73 14.88 30.91
C ALA A 54 -26.36 16.26 31.48
N SER A 55 -25.10 16.69 31.27
CA SER A 55 -24.55 17.95 31.82
C SER A 55 -24.50 19.09 30.80
N PHE A 56 -24.85 18.83 29.52
CA PHE A 56 -24.83 19.76 28.40
C PHE A 56 -26.07 19.58 27.54
N ASP A 57 -26.67 20.69 27.13
CA ASP A 57 -27.82 20.72 26.21
C ASP A 57 -27.38 20.41 24.76
N ASP A 58 -26.17 20.84 24.40
CA ASP A 58 -25.58 20.63 23.08
C ASP A 58 -24.50 19.56 23.11
N PHE A 59 -24.13 19.08 21.90
CA PHE A 59 -23.04 18.12 21.73
C PHE A 59 -21.72 18.67 22.33
N PRO A 60 -21.08 17.96 23.26
CA PRO A 60 -19.90 18.44 23.99
C PRO A 60 -18.61 18.35 23.14
N PHE A 61 -18.54 19.19 22.11
CA PHE A 61 -17.47 19.20 21.08
C PHE A 61 -16.07 19.25 21.70
N GLU A 62 -15.84 20.15 22.66
CA GLU A 62 -14.53 20.35 23.29
C GLU A 62 -14.06 19.11 24.10
N TYR A 63 -14.99 18.35 24.69
CA TYR A 63 -14.63 17.09 25.32
C TYR A 63 -14.10 16.09 24.28
N TRP A 64 -14.86 15.84 23.21
CA TRP A 64 -14.50 14.86 22.20
C TRP A 64 -13.24 15.25 21.42
N LYS A 65 -13.00 16.54 21.23
CA LYS A 65 -11.79 17.07 20.60
C LYS A 65 -10.53 16.83 21.43
N ASN A 66 -10.64 16.84 22.78
CA ASN A 66 -9.48 16.83 23.67
C ASN A 66 -9.34 15.54 24.50
N THR A 67 -10.35 14.66 24.52
CA THR A 67 -10.31 13.45 25.36
C THR A 67 -9.19 12.51 24.93
N LEU A 68 -8.56 11.86 25.93
CA LEU A 68 -7.63 10.74 25.71
C LEU A 68 -8.45 9.51 25.35
N VAL A 69 -8.35 9.10 24.09
CA VAL A 69 -9.03 7.91 23.58
C VAL A 69 -8.37 6.65 24.11
N ASN A 70 -9.16 5.76 24.69
CA ASN A 70 -8.73 4.44 25.15
C ASN A 70 -9.87 3.44 24.97
N ALA A 71 -9.96 2.83 23.80
CA ALA A 71 -11.00 1.85 23.48
C ALA A 71 -10.98 0.59 24.39
N TYR A 72 -9.85 0.32 25.05
CA TYR A 72 -9.75 -0.78 26.05
C TYR A 72 -10.52 -0.50 27.34
N SER A 73 -10.95 0.73 27.60
CA SER A 73 -11.75 1.08 28.76
C SER A 73 -13.25 0.91 28.53
N CYS A 74 -13.68 0.64 27.30
CA CYS A 74 -15.08 0.40 26.95
C CYS A 74 -15.47 -1.05 27.29
N ASP A 75 -16.72 -1.23 27.72
CA ASP A 75 -17.24 -2.52 28.17
C ASP A 75 -17.87 -3.33 27.01
N SER A 76 -18.17 -2.69 25.89
CA SER A 76 -18.73 -3.34 24.69
C SER A 76 -18.31 -2.66 23.39
N THR A 77 -18.48 -3.35 22.26
CA THR A 77 -18.20 -2.83 20.93
C THR A 77 -19.19 -1.72 20.52
N GLU A 78 -20.44 -1.75 21.00
CA GLU A 78 -21.42 -0.68 20.79
C GLU A 78 -20.96 0.64 21.41
N GLU A 79 -20.30 0.59 22.58
CA GLU A 79 -19.70 1.79 23.20
C GLU A 79 -18.59 2.34 22.34
N ILE A 80 -17.74 1.46 21.77
CA ILE A 80 -16.65 1.87 20.89
C ILE A 80 -17.22 2.52 19.63
N TYR A 81 -18.27 1.93 19.02
CA TYR A 81 -18.93 2.53 17.87
C TYR A 81 -19.52 3.91 18.14
N PHE A 82 -20.15 4.11 19.31
CA PHE A 82 -20.61 5.43 19.72
C PHE A 82 -19.44 6.43 19.81
N ALA A 83 -18.32 6.01 20.39
CA ALA A 83 -17.13 6.87 20.47
C ALA A 83 -16.57 7.20 19.08
N ILE A 84 -16.53 6.25 18.16
CA ILE A 84 -16.10 6.44 16.76
C ILE A 84 -16.96 7.55 16.11
N ASP A 85 -18.28 7.47 16.22
CA ASP A 85 -19.18 8.49 15.63
C ASP A 85 -18.92 9.88 16.20
N CYS A 86 -18.64 9.98 17.50
CA CYS A 86 -18.28 11.24 18.14
C CYS A 86 -16.90 11.76 17.68
N LEU A 87 -15.91 10.89 17.56
CA LEU A 87 -14.56 11.25 17.10
C LEU A 87 -14.57 11.74 15.66
N ILE A 88 -15.28 11.05 14.77
CA ILE A 88 -15.48 11.46 13.37
C ILE A 88 -16.13 12.85 13.30
N LYS A 89 -17.15 13.11 14.13
CA LYS A 89 -17.86 14.40 14.18
C LYS A 89 -16.96 15.56 14.58
N VAL A 90 -15.91 15.32 15.35
CA VAL A 90 -14.95 16.37 15.79
C VAL A 90 -13.64 16.36 15.00
N ASP A 91 -13.62 15.73 13.84
CA ASP A 91 -12.46 15.61 12.95
C ASP A 91 -11.23 14.95 13.61
N ARG A 92 -11.48 13.81 14.29
CA ARG A 92 -10.43 12.97 14.88
C ARG A 92 -10.43 11.54 14.28
N PRO A 93 -10.26 11.43 12.97
CA PRO A 93 -10.34 10.15 12.28
C PRO A 93 -9.22 9.16 12.64
N LEU A 94 -8.01 9.63 13.01
CA LEU A 94 -6.93 8.72 13.41
C LEU A 94 -7.27 7.97 14.70
N MET A 95 -7.90 8.66 15.66
CA MET A 95 -8.38 8.01 16.89
C MET A 95 -9.56 7.08 16.62
N ALA A 96 -10.41 7.40 15.63
CA ALA A 96 -11.47 6.50 15.19
C ALA A 96 -10.91 5.22 14.54
N ILE A 97 -9.83 5.31 13.75
CA ILE A 97 -9.12 4.18 13.16
C ILE A 97 -8.58 3.24 14.25
N ASP A 98 -7.95 3.77 15.30
CA ASP A 98 -7.47 2.97 16.42
C ASP A 98 -8.63 2.23 17.12
N CYS A 99 -9.78 2.89 17.29
CA CYS A 99 -10.98 2.27 17.84
C CYS A 99 -11.55 1.16 16.94
N LEU A 100 -11.58 1.38 15.61
CA LEU A 100 -12.05 0.39 14.62
C LEU A 100 -11.16 -0.84 14.58
N SER A 101 -9.84 -0.66 14.62
CA SER A 101 -8.88 -1.78 14.73
C SER A 101 -9.13 -2.59 16.02
N LYS A 102 -9.43 -1.91 17.12
CA LYS A 102 -9.77 -2.62 18.37
C LYS A 102 -11.04 -3.47 18.23
N ILE A 103 -12.08 -3.00 17.55
CA ILE A 103 -13.29 -3.79 17.29
C ILE A 103 -12.94 -5.01 16.43
N LEU A 104 -12.15 -4.82 15.37
CA LEU A 104 -11.72 -5.92 14.50
C LEU A 104 -11.00 -7.02 15.28
N HIS A 105 -10.15 -6.66 16.25
CA HIS A 105 -9.48 -7.62 17.12
C HIS A 105 -10.41 -8.35 18.11
N ILE A 106 -11.50 -7.70 18.58
CA ILE A 106 -12.44 -8.32 19.52
C ILE A 106 -13.39 -9.26 18.79
N ASP A 107 -14.03 -8.78 17.70
CA ASP A 107 -15.16 -9.45 17.07
C ASP A 107 -14.75 -10.18 15.77
N ASN A 108 -13.48 -10.06 15.30
CA ASN A 108 -13.01 -10.47 13.98
C ASN A 108 -13.83 -9.90 12.81
N SER A 109 -14.59 -8.84 13.09
CA SER A 109 -15.41 -8.13 12.12
C SER A 109 -15.59 -6.67 12.54
N VAL A 110 -15.76 -5.77 11.59
CA VAL A 110 -15.97 -4.34 11.81
C VAL A 110 -16.87 -3.77 10.72
N ASP A 111 -17.60 -2.69 11.03
CA ASP A 111 -18.42 -1.99 10.04
C ASP A 111 -17.54 -1.30 8.99
N SER A 112 -17.49 -1.89 7.78
CA SER A 112 -16.68 -1.40 6.67
C SER A 112 -17.02 0.02 6.26
N SER A 113 -18.28 0.44 6.41
CA SER A 113 -18.69 1.81 6.08
C SER A 113 -18.04 2.84 7.00
N LYS A 114 -17.89 2.51 8.28
CA LYS A 114 -17.20 3.36 9.26
C LYS A 114 -15.68 3.35 9.04
N VAL A 115 -15.11 2.21 8.65
CA VAL A 115 -13.69 2.12 8.28
C VAL A 115 -13.40 3.03 7.08
N VAL A 116 -14.18 2.91 6.01
CA VAL A 116 -14.05 3.76 4.81
C VAL A 116 -14.19 5.23 5.16
N LEU A 117 -15.21 5.59 5.96
CA LEU A 117 -15.42 6.98 6.38
C LEU A 117 -14.21 7.55 7.14
N ALA A 118 -13.70 6.80 8.14
CA ALA A 118 -12.56 7.22 8.94
C ALA A 118 -11.29 7.36 8.09
N LEU A 119 -11.02 6.41 7.19
CA LEU A 119 -9.87 6.44 6.30
C LEU A 119 -9.95 7.60 5.30
N LEU A 120 -11.10 7.85 4.67
CA LEU A 120 -11.28 8.98 3.75
C LEU A 120 -11.17 10.34 4.45
N GLN A 121 -11.68 10.46 5.67
CA GLN A 121 -11.56 11.69 6.45
C GLN A 121 -10.11 11.92 6.89
N SER A 122 -9.38 10.87 7.24
CA SER A 122 -7.98 10.98 7.68
C SER A 122 -7.01 11.47 6.59
N ILE A 123 -7.38 11.37 5.31
CA ILE A 123 -6.60 11.96 4.19
C ILE A 123 -6.46 13.49 4.33
N ARG A 124 -7.41 14.15 4.99
CA ARG A 124 -7.49 15.62 5.10
C ARG A 124 -7.33 16.12 6.52
N THR A 125 -7.12 15.23 7.48
CA THR A 125 -7.05 15.61 8.89
C THR A 125 -5.81 16.40 9.23
N THR A 126 -5.95 17.28 10.23
CA THR A 126 -4.84 17.99 10.88
C THR A 126 -4.39 17.30 12.17
N GLU A 127 -4.89 16.10 12.49
CA GLU A 127 -4.43 15.34 13.65
C GLU A 127 -2.92 15.04 13.56
N ASN A 128 -2.28 14.94 14.72
CA ASN A 128 -0.85 14.63 14.77
C ASN A 128 -0.59 13.17 14.38
N ILE A 129 0.08 12.98 13.26
CA ILE A 129 0.42 11.68 12.65
C ILE A 129 1.45 10.89 13.49
N GLU A 130 2.15 11.50 14.47
CA GLU A 130 3.15 10.82 15.30
C GLU A 130 2.61 9.60 16.09
N ARG A 131 1.28 9.47 16.19
CA ARG A 131 0.60 8.36 16.87
C ARG A 131 -0.09 7.39 15.91
N PHE A 132 0.14 7.53 14.61
CA PHE A 132 -0.47 6.66 13.62
C PHE A 132 0.11 5.25 13.71
N ASP A 133 -0.71 4.30 14.10
CA ASP A 133 -0.32 2.88 14.10
C ASP A 133 -0.51 2.27 12.71
N ILE A 134 0.62 2.08 12.01
CA ILE A 134 0.64 1.50 10.66
C ILE A 134 0.06 0.09 10.66
N HIS A 135 0.24 -0.69 11.74
CA HIS A 135 -0.28 -2.05 11.81
C HIS A 135 -1.81 -2.07 11.83
N SER A 136 -2.43 -1.30 12.72
CA SER A 136 -3.88 -1.12 12.79
C SER A 136 -4.47 -0.63 11.47
N PHE A 137 -3.78 0.29 10.80
CA PHE A 137 -4.17 0.77 9.48
C PHE A 137 -4.16 -0.35 8.44
N ASN A 138 -3.06 -1.11 8.35
CA ASN A 138 -2.91 -2.17 7.35
C ASN A 138 -3.97 -3.27 7.52
N GLU A 139 -4.31 -3.63 8.76
CA GLU A 139 -5.36 -4.61 9.04
C GLU A 139 -6.73 -4.14 8.56
N LEU A 140 -7.07 -2.88 8.82
CA LEU A 140 -8.34 -2.30 8.38
C LEU A 140 -8.42 -2.17 6.87
N VAL A 141 -7.34 -1.74 6.21
CA VAL A 141 -7.31 -1.68 4.73
C VAL A 141 -7.44 -3.06 4.12
N ASN A 142 -6.71 -4.06 4.63
CA ASN A 142 -6.83 -5.44 4.17
C ASN A 142 -8.26 -5.98 4.39
N TYR A 143 -8.90 -5.63 5.52
CA TYR A 143 -10.27 -6.03 5.79
C TYR A 143 -11.25 -5.47 4.74
N ILE A 144 -11.22 -4.16 4.46
CA ILE A 144 -12.13 -3.54 3.50
C ILE A 144 -11.84 -3.91 2.04
N GLN A 145 -10.60 -4.25 1.68
CA GLN A 145 -10.24 -4.77 0.35
C GLN A 145 -10.88 -6.14 0.07
N ASN A 146 -11.17 -6.92 1.12
CA ASN A 146 -11.82 -8.23 1.01
C ASN A 146 -13.35 -8.16 1.22
N ASP A 147 -13.92 -6.97 1.45
CA ASP A 147 -15.35 -6.77 1.60
C ASP A 147 -15.98 -6.28 0.30
N ASN A 148 -16.72 -7.16 -0.36
CA ASN A 148 -17.40 -6.86 -1.62
C ASN A 148 -18.51 -5.77 -1.51
N THR A 149 -18.85 -5.30 -0.31
CA THR A 149 -19.81 -4.20 -0.11
C THR A 149 -19.16 -2.82 -0.23
N VAL A 150 -17.84 -2.74 -0.18
CA VAL A 150 -17.07 -1.50 -0.34
C VAL A 150 -16.91 -1.17 -1.82
N SER A 151 -17.14 0.08 -2.20
CA SER A 151 -17.03 0.50 -3.59
C SER A 151 -15.57 0.57 -4.07
N ASP A 152 -15.31 0.13 -5.30
CA ASP A 152 -14.00 0.27 -5.94
C ASP A 152 -13.54 1.76 -5.95
N ASP A 153 -14.47 2.72 -6.09
CA ASP A 153 -14.15 4.16 -6.07
C ASP A 153 -13.58 4.65 -4.74
N ASP A 154 -14.07 4.14 -3.62
CA ASP A 154 -13.56 4.51 -2.29
C ASP A 154 -12.24 3.80 -2.01
N LEU A 155 -12.11 2.54 -2.40
CA LEU A 155 -10.84 1.82 -2.32
C LEU A 155 -9.75 2.50 -3.16
N VAL A 156 -10.04 2.94 -4.39
CA VAL A 156 -9.09 3.72 -5.22
C VAL A 156 -8.58 4.96 -4.50
N LYS A 157 -9.48 5.74 -3.85
CA LYS A 157 -9.08 6.94 -3.10
C LYS A 157 -8.20 6.61 -1.90
N ILE A 158 -8.56 5.57 -1.15
CA ILE A 158 -7.81 5.11 0.03
C ILE A 158 -6.45 4.57 -0.41
N GLU A 159 -6.41 3.63 -1.34
CA GLU A 159 -5.17 3.05 -1.84
C GLU A 159 -4.24 4.14 -2.40
N TRP A 160 -4.74 5.08 -3.22
CA TRP A 160 -3.94 6.17 -3.78
C TRP A 160 -3.35 7.09 -2.71
N ALA A 161 -4.14 7.47 -1.72
CA ALA A 161 -3.69 8.37 -0.66
C ALA A 161 -2.62 7.73 0.23
N TYR A 162 -2.71 6.42 0.44
CA TYR A 162 -1.86 5.68 1.34
C TYR A 162 -0.79 4.81 0.66
N LEU A 163 -0.60 4.92 -0.66
CA LEU A 163 0.47 4.22 -1.38
C LEU A 163 1.84 4.26 -0.68
N PRO A 164 2.31 5.42 -0.15
CA PRO A 164 3.59 5.48 0.55
C PRO A 164 3.64 4.68 1.85
N VAL A 165 2.48 4.35 2.44
CA VAL A 165 2.35 3.58 3.68
C VAL A 165 2.20 2.09 3.37
N ILE A 166 1.33 1.76 2.41
CA ILE A 166 1.08 0.39 1.92
C ILE A 166 2.40 -0.25 1.47
N ASN A 167 3.23 0.50 0.76
CA ASN A 167 4.48 0.05 0.17
C ASN A 167 5.66 -0.10 1.17
N ARG A 168 5.53 0.39 2.41
CA ARG A 168 6.60 0.34 3.42
C ARG A 168 6.42 -0.75 4.47
N GLY A 169 5.31 -1.46 4.45
CA GLY A 169 5.06 -2.54 5.39
C GLY A 169 6.00 -3.71 5.15
N ALA A 170 6.68 -4.19 6.20
CA ALA A 170 7.52 -5.39 6.16
C ALA A 170 6.73 -6.69 5.85
N ASN A 171 5.43 -6.59 5.68
CA ASN A 171 4.56 -7.69 5.27
C ASN A 171 4.19 -7.52 3.79
N ASP A 172 4.61 -8.45 2.95
CA ASP A 172 4.21 -8.60 1.54
C ASP A 172 2.70 -8.79 1.31
N SER A 173 1.88 -8.64 2.35
CA SER A 173 0.44 -8.98 2.32
C SER A 173 -0.49 -7.85 1.90
N LEU A 174 -0.06 -6.58 2.00
CA LEU A 174 -0.90 -5.45 1.62
C LEU A 174 -0.45 -4.84 0.30
N HIS A 175 -1.31 -4.94 -0.71
CA HIS A 175 -1.09 -4.41 -2.06
C HIS A 175 -2.21 -3.44 -2.43
N PRO A 176 -1.98 -2.46 -3.32
CA PRO A 176 -3.02 -1.60 -3.86
C PRO A 176 -3.86 -2.35 -4.91
N GLN A 177 -4.66 -3.33 -4.45
CA GLN A 177 -5.33 -4.33 -5.27
C GLN A 177 -6.24 -3.74 -6.35
N VAL A 178 -6.99 -2.68 -6.00
CA VAL A 178 -7.93 -2.04 -6.92
C VAL A 178 -7.19 -1.16 -7.92
N LEU A 179 -6.17 -0.44 -7.49
CA LEU A 179 -5.32 0.35 -8.40
C LEU A 179 -4.54 -0.54 -9.37
N GLU A 180 -4.00 -1.68 -8.94
CA GLU A 180 -3.36 -2.66 -9.82
C GLU A 180 -4.33 -3.25 -10.84
N LYS A 181 -5.55 -3.60 -10.40
CA LYS A 181 -6.62 -4.06 -11.28
C LYS A 181 -6.95 -2.98 -12.32
N LYS A 182 -7.02 -1.72 -11.89
CA LYS A 182 -7.31 -0.58 -12.77
C LYS A 182 -6.21 -0.35 -13.80
N LEU A 183 -4.93 -0.46 -13.43
CA LEU A 183 -3.81 -0.42 -14.39
C LEU A 183 -3.93 -1.50 -15.47
N ALA A 184 -4.33 -2.72 -15.08
CA ALA A 184 -4.45 -3.85 -16.00
C ALA A 184 -5.70 -3.80 -16.88
N SER A 185 -6.81 -3.20 -16.41
CA SER A 185 -8.09 -3.19 -17.13
C SER A 185 -8.38 -1.89 -17.88
N GLU A 186 -7.82 -0.75 -17.44
CA GLU A 186 -8.07 0.57 -18.00
C GLU A 186 -6.78 1.16 -18.60
N PRO A 187 -6.52 0.99 -19.90
CA PRO A 187 -5.27 1.45 -20.51
C PRO A 187 -5.09 2.99 -20.45
N SER A 188 -6.20 3.76 -20.39
CA SER A 188 -6.16 5.21 -20.19
C SER A 188 -5.60 5.59 -18.82
N PHE A 189 -5.98 4.86 -17.75
CA PHE A 189 -5.45 5.07 -16.41
C PHE A 189 -3.95 4.74 -16.35
N PHE A 190 -3.51 3.66 -17.00
CA PHE A 190 -2.07 3.36 -17.09
C PHE A 190 -1.31 4.49 -17.79
N CYS A 191 -1.82 5.00 -18.91
CA CYS A 191 -1.19 6.13 -19.61
C CYS A 191 -1.10 7.38 -18.75
N GLU A 192 -2.14 7.69 -17.99
CA GLU A 192 -2.16 8.82 -17.05
C GLU A 192 -1.09 8.65 -15.96
N VAL A 193 -1.00 7.48 -15.34
CA VAL A 193 0.00 7.16 -14.31
C VAL A 193 1.43 7.26 -14.86
N ILE A 194 1.68 6.78 -16.09
CA ILE A 194 2.97 6.93 -16.78
C ILE A 194 3.32 8.42 -17.01
N GLN A 195 2.36 9.23 -17.43
CA GLN A 195 2.59 10.66 -17.66
C GLN A 195 2.89 11.43 -16.37
N TYR A 196 2.32 11.02 -15.24
CA TYR A 196 2.66 11.61 -13.94
C TYR A 196 4.01 11.11 -13.40
N ALA A 197 4.35 9.83 -13.64
CA ALA A 197 5.59 9.24 -13.14
C ALA A 197 6.84 9.74 -13.87
N TYR A 198 6.73 10.01 -15.17
CA TYR A 198 7.87 10.31 -16.03
C TYR A 198 7.70 11.62 -16.80
N ARG A 199 8.83 12.20 -17.18
CA ARG A 199 8.85 13.37 -18.08
C ARG A 199 8.71 12.92 -19.52
N SER A 200 7.93 13.69 -20.28
CA SER A 200 7.84 13.49 -21.73
C SER A 200 9.17 13.76 -22.44
N GLU A 201 9.52 12.94 -23.41
CA GLU A 201 10.66 13.16 -24.31
C GLU A 201 10.57 14.49 -25.07
N PHE A 202 9.34 15.02 -25.23
CA PHE A 202 9.10 16.30 -25.92
C PHE A 202 9.37 17.52 -25.02
N GLN A 203 9.54 17.34 -23.71
CA GLN A 203 9.82 18.45 -22.78
C GLN A 203 11.30 18.83 -22.78
N LYS A 204 11.60 20.03 -23.27
CA LYS A 204 12.99 20.56 -23.38
C LYS A 204 13.51 21.26 -22.11
N ALA A 205 12.68 21.67 -21.19
CA ALA A 205 13.08 22.41 -19.98
C ALA A 205 12.55 21.75 -18.69
N SER A 206 13.35 21.80 -17.64
CA SER A 206 12.90 21.39 -16.29
C SER A 206 11.98 22.48 -15.74
N LYS A 207 10.68 22.22 -15.68
CA LYS A 207 9.73 22.99 -14.88
C LYS A 207 9.95 22.61 -13.41
N GLU A 208 10.01 23.59 -12.51
CA GLU A 208 9.88 23.32 -11.09
C GLU A 208 8.47 22.78 -10.80
N LEU A 209 8.42 21.61 -10.17
CA LEU A 209 7.16 20.97 -9.80
C LEU A 209 6.70 21.51 -8.45
N SER A 210 5.40 21.72 -8.30
CA SER A 210 4.78 21.97 -7.00
C SER A 210 4.88 20.73 -6.11
N GLU A 211 4.74 20.91 -4.80
CA GLU A 211 4.74 19.81 -3.83
C GLU A 211 3.65 18.76 -4.15
N SER A 212 2.48 19.20 -4.60
CA SER A 212 1.40 18.32 -5.04
C SER A 212 1.80 17.48 -6.25
N GLU A 213 2.41 18.11 -7.29
CA GLU A 213 2.89 17.39 -8.47
C GLU A 213 3.98 16.38 -8.12
N ILE A 214 4.88 16.71 -7.19
CA ILE A 214 5.90 15.79 -6.69
C ILE A 214 5.26 14.58 -5.98
N ASN A 215 4.24 14.80 -5.16
CA ASN A 215 3.55 13.72 -4.45
C ASN A 215 2.79 12.80 -5.42
N ILE A 216 2.12 13.37 -6.42
CA ILE A 216 1.46 12.59 -7.48
C ILE A 216 2.50 11.74 -8.24
N ALA A 217 3.62 12.32 -8.64
CA ALA A 217 4.69 11.60 -9.34
C ALA A 217 5.25 10.45 -8.50
N LYS A 218 5.49 10.68 -7.20
CA LYS A 218 5.95 9.63 -6.28
C LYS A 218 4.94 8.49 -6.15
N ASN A 219 3.66 8.81 -5.96
CA ASN A 219 2.61 7.80 -5.86
C ASN A 219 2.50 7.01 -7.16
N SER A 220 2.59 7.67 -8.31
CA SER A 220 2.61 7.01 -9.61
C SER A 220 3.77 6.02 -9.76
N LEU A 221 4.98 6.41 -9.30
CA LEU A 221 6.14 5.51 -9.30
C LEU A 221 5.94 4.32 -8.36
N TYR A 222 5.46 4.55 -7.13
CA TYR A 222 5.18 3.46 -6.19
C TYR A 222 4.16 2.47 -6.75
N LEU A 223 3.07 2.97 -7.35
CA LEU A 223 2.07 2.12 -7.97
C LEU A 223 2.64 1.28 -9.12
N LEU A 224 3.48 1.88 -9.98
CA LEU A 224 4.12 1.17 -11.09
C LEU A 224 5.19 0.17 -10.63
N ASP A 225 5.86 0.43 -9.51
CA ASP A 225 6.87 -0.48 -8.95
C ASP A 225 6.23 -1.73 -8.31
N ASP A 226 5.04 -1.57 -7.70
CA ASP A 226 4.30 -2.66 -7.08
C ASP A 226 3.41 -3.44 -8.05
N TRP A 227 3.15 -2.89 -9.23
CA TRP A 227 2.22 -3.49 -10.18
C TRP A 227 2.67 -4.87 -10.65
N LYS A 228 1.80 -5.88 -10.46
CA LYS A 228 2.05 -7.29 -10.83
C LYS A 228 0.95 -7.90 -11.68
N LYS A 229 -0.20 -7.24 -11.85
CA LYS A 229 -1.33 -7.75 -12.63
C LYS A 229 -1.12 -7.51 -14.12
N ILE A 230 -1.09 -8.60 -14.89
CA ILE A 230 -0.93 -8.52 -16.35
C ILE A 230 -2.28 -8.16 -17.00
N PRO A 231 -2.32 -7.18 -17.92
CA PRO A 231 -3.51 -6.91 -18.73
C PRO A 231 -3.99 -8.16 -19.50
N GLY A 232 -5.29 -8.33 -19.59
CA GLY A 232 -5.88 -9.50 -20.25
C GLY A 232 -5.93 -10.77 -19.39
N VAL A 233 -5.46 -10.75 -18.13
CA VAL A 233 -5.66 -11.86 -17.19
C VAL A 233 -6.92 -11.61 -16.36
N ASP A 234 -7.86 -12.56 -16.40
CA ASP A 234 -9.11 -12.49 -15.63
C ASP A 234 -8.92 -12.88 -14.15
N ALA A 235 -10.02 -12.88 -13.37
CA ALA A 235 -10.01 -13.23 -11.96
C ALA A 235 -9.65 -14.70 -11.70
N GLU A 236 -9.91 -15.58 -12.66
CA GLU A 236 -9.60 -17.01 -12.63
C GLU A 236 -8.16 -17.30 -13.09
N GLY A 237 -7.38 -16.28 -13.45
CA GLY A 237 -6.00 -16.39 -13.91
C GLY A 237 -5.87 -16.79 -15.39
N LYS A 238 -6.94 -16.76 -16.16
CA LYS A 238 -6.94 -17.09 -17.58
C LYS A 238 -6.55 -15.87 -18.40
N PHE A 239 -5.61 -16.07 -19.33
CA PHE A 239 -5.13 -15.01 -20.23
C PHE A 239 -5.97 -14.91 -21.51
N ASP A 240 -6.44 -13.71 -21.81
CA ASP A 240 -7.08 -13.34 -23.09
C ASP A 240 -6.11 -12.48 -23.91
N VAL A 241 -5.53 -13.08 -24.94
CA VAL A 241 -4.58 -12.42 -25.84
C VAL A 241 -5.19 -11.22 -26.60
N ASN A 242 -6.48 -11.26 -26.92
CA ASN A 242 -7.15 -10.17 -27.61
C ASN A 242 -7.35 -8.97 -26.66
N ALA A 243 -7.76 -9.22 -25.43
CA ALA A 243 -7.88 -8.18 -24.42
C ALA A 243 -6.51 -7.52 -24.13
N PHE A 244 -5.44 -8.34 -24.02
CA PHE A 244 -4.08 -7.84 -23.88
C PHE A 244 -3.63 -6.98 -25.07
N ASN A 245 -3.81 -7.45 -26.30
CA ASN A 245 -3.41 -6.71 -27.48
C ASN A 245 -4.19 -5.39 -27.62
N ASN A 246 -5.50 -5.38 -27.37
CA ASN A 246 -6.31 -4.15 -27.41
C ASN A 246 -5.83 -3.13 -26.38
N TRP A 247 -5.52 -3.60 -25.16
CA TRP A 247 -4.97 -2.76 -24.10
C TRP A 247 -3.60 -2.18 -24.53
N PHE A 248 -2.72 -3.04 -25.06
CA PHE A 248 -1.38 -2.66 -25.50
C PHE A 248 -1.42 -1.65 -26.66
N ASP A 249 -2.24 -1.88 -27.67
CA ASP A 249 -2.36 -0.98 -28.85
C ASP A 249 -2.85 0.41 -28.45
N PHE A 250 -3.77 0.49 -27.48
CA PHE A 250 -4.20 1.76 -26.91
C PHE A 250 -3.04 2.48 -26.22
N VAL A 251 -2.33 1.76 -25.32
CA VAL A 251 -1.19 2.32 -24.59
C VAL A 251 -0.09 2.79 -25.55
N GLN A 252 0.25 1.98 -26.54
CA GLN A 252 1.23 2.35 -27.55
C GLN A 252 0.86 3.68 -28.22
N THR A 253 -0.38 3.78 -28.69
CA THR A 253 -0.88 4.97 -29.38
C THR A 253 -0.84 6.23 -28.51
N GLU A 254 -1.32 6.15 -27.28
CA GLU A 254 -1.42 7.31 -26.37
C GLU A 254 -0.06 7.71 -25.80
N CYS A 255 0.79 6.74 -25.46
CA CYS A 255 2.13 7.03 -24.94
C CYS A 255 3.08 7.55 -26.03
N GLU A 256 2.91 7.13 -27.30
CA GLU A 256 3.65 7.71 -28.43
C GLU A 256 3.28 9.19 -28.63
N LYS A 257 1.99 9.53 -28.64
CA LYS A 257 1.51 10.92 -28.75
C LYS A 257 2.01 11.82 -27.61
N SER A 258 2.12 11.28 -26.42
CA SER A 258 2.54 12.03 -25.23
C SER A 258 4.06 12.04 -25.01
N GLY A 259 4.84 11.29 -25.78
CA GLY A 259 6.31 11.15 -25.64
C GLY A 259 6.73 10.35 -24.40
N HIS A 260 5.96 9.32 -24.05
CA HIS A 260 6.25 8.44 -22.91
C HIS A 260 6.37 6.96 -23.29
N LEU A 261 6.46 6.66 -24.59
CA LEU A 261 6.40 5.28 -25.10
C LEU A 261 7.51 4.38 -24.52
N ASP A 262 8.74 4.87 -24.46
CA ASP A 262 9.87 4.11 -23.92
C ASP A 262 9.65 3.70 -22.47
N PHE A 263 9.14 4.62 -21.65
CA PHE A 263 8.82 4.33 -20.24
C PHE A 263 7.67 3.32 -20.10
N ALA A 264 6.61 3.49 -20.90
CA ALA A 264 5.49 2.54 -20.93
C ALA A 264 5.99 1.15 -21.33
N TYR A 265 6.82 1.01 -22.35
CA TYR A 265 7.38 -0.25 -22.78
C TYR A 265 8.24 -0.91 -21.69
N HIS A 266 9.08 -0.15 -20.99
CA HIS A 266 9.84 -0.66 -19.87
C HIS A 266 8.94 -1.22 -18.76
N ARG A 267 7.87 -0.49 -18.40
CA ARG A 267 6.93 -0.93 -17.36
C ARG A 267 6.11 -2.14 -17.79
N ILE A 268 5.67 -2.20 -19.04
CA ILE A 268 5.01 -3.38 -19.60
C ILE A 268 5.96 -4.58 -19.55
N GLY A 269 7.21 -4.40 -19.95
CA GLY A 269 8.21 -5.47 -19.86
C GLY A 269 8.38 -5.98 -18.44
N SER A 270 8.43 -5.10 -17.45
CA SER A 270 8.67 -5.49 -16.07
C SER A 270 7.56 -6.35 -15.47
N ILE A 271 6.30 -6.15 -15.84
CA ILE A 271 5.20 -6.99 -15.33
C ILE A 271 5.11 -8.37 -15.99
N LEU A 272 5.67 -8.54 -17.18
CA LEU A 272 5.60 -9.82 -17.89
C LEU A 272 6.41 -10.94 -17.22
N ILE A 273 7.25 -10.63 -16.23
CA ILE A 273 7.89 -11.65 -15.37
C ILE A 273 6.88 -12.42 -14.51
N PHE A 274 5.70 -11.83 -14.26
CA PHE A 274 4.58 -12.44 -13.52
C PHE A 274 3.62 -13.21 -14.44
N SER A 275 4.04 -13.51 -15.68
CA SER A 275 3.24 -14.27 -16.63
C SER A 275 2.68 -15.54 -16.01
N PRO A 276 1.38 -15.84 -16.18
CA PRO A 276 0.87 -17.14 -15.83
C PRO A 276 1.71 -18.23 -16.50
N ALA A 277 2.11 -19.22 -15.72
CA ALA A 277 2.75 -20.43 -16.21
C ALA A 277 1.71 -21.55 -16.35
N ASN A 278 1.93 -22.51 -17.21
CA ASN A 278 1.17 -23.75 -17.25
C ASN A 278 2.12 -24.96 -17.10
N ASP A 279 1.57 -26.16 -17.02
CA ASP A 279 2.36 -27.40 -16.82
C ASP A 279 3.42 -27.65 -17.92
N GLU A 280 3.25 -27.06 -19.11
CA GLU A 280 4.12 -27.24 -20.25
C GLU A 280 5.11 -26.08 -20.44
N HIS A 281 4.73 -24.86 -20.01
CA HIS A 281 5.48 -23.65 -20.32
C HIS A 281 5.61 -22.72 -19.11
N TRP A 282 6.84 -22.24 -18.85
CA TRP A 282 7.14 -21.23 -17.81
C TRP A 282 6.71 -19.80 -18.19
N ILE A 283 6.33 -19.59 -19.46
CA ILE A 283 5.72 -18.38 -20.00
C ILE A 283 4.69 -18.78 -21.05
N LEU A 284 3.56 -18.11 -21.11
CA LEU A 284 2.55 -18.38 -22.14
C LEU A 284 3.12 -18.14 -23.55
N PRO A 285 2.87 -19.03 -24.51
CA PRO A 285 3.36 -18.89 -25.89
C PRO A 285 3.01 -17.55 -26.54
N GLU A 286 1.81 -17.03 -26.27
CA GLU A 286 1.33 -15.75 -26.79
C GLU A 286 2.15 -14.58 -26.26
N LEU A 287 2.59 -14.63 -25.00
CA LEU A 287 3.46 -13.61 -24.42
C LEU A 287 4.91 -13.76 -24.89
N ALA A 288 5.37 -14.98 -25.13
CA ALA A 288 6.68 -15.21 -25.73
C ALA A 288 6.72 -14.69 -27.18
N GLU A 289 5.65 -14.92 -27.97
CA GLU A 289 5.50 -14.35 -29.31
C GLU A 289 5.45 -12.79 -29.27
N PHE A 290 4.71 -12.22 -28.31
CA PHE A 290 4.69 -10.78 -28.10
C PHE A 290 6.10 -10.24 -27.82
N LEU A 291 6.84 -10.82 -26.88
CA LEU A 291 8.22 -10.44 -26.57
C LEU A 291 9.18 -10.66 -27.74
N ASN A 292 8.84 -11.50 -28.72
CA ASN A 292 9.66 -11.74 -29.90
C ASN A 292 9.45 -10.70 -31.02
N ARG A 293 8.43 -9.81 -30.95
CA ARG A 293 8.16 -8.76 -31.96
C ARG A 293 9.37 -7.83 -32.11
N ARG A 294 9.66 -7.43 -33.35
CA ARG A 294 10.88 -6.66 -33.70
C ARG A 294 10.95 -5.32 -32.95
N GLU A 295 9.85 -4.62 -32.89
CA GLU A 295 9.70 -3.25 -32.38
C GLU A 295 9.74 -3.16 -30.84
N LEU A 296 9.65 -4.29 -30.14
CA LEU A 296 9.51 -4.33 -28.67
C LEU A 296 10.83 -4.51 -27.92
N ASP A 297 11.92 -3.90 -28.42
CA ASP A 297 13.23 -4.00 -27.76
C ASP A 297 13.22 -3.41 -26.34
N LYS A 298 12.55 -2.29 -26.12
CA LYS A 298 12.40 -1.66 -24.81
C LYS A 298 11.56 -2.50 -23.82
N VAL A 299 10.53 -3.20 -24.32
CA VAL A 299 9.76 -4.16 -23.50
C VAL A 299 10.66 -5.30 -23.05
N ARG A 300 11.46 -5.86 -23.94
CA ARG A 300 12.45 -6.90 -23.59
C ARG A 300 13.47 -6.41 -22.57
N THR A 301 13.96 -5.17 -22.71
CA THR A 301 14.86 -4.56 -21.73
C THR A 301 14.20 -4.43 -20.37
N GLY A 302 12.95 -3.99 -20.32
CA GLY A 302 12.16 -3.94 -19.08
C GLY A 302 11.99 -5.29 -18.43
N TYR A 303 11.68 -6.32 -19.22
CA TYR A 303 11.59 -7.71 -18.77
C TYR A 303 12.91 -8.22 -18.16
N LYS A 304 14.04 -8.00 -18.84
CA LYS A 304 15.37 -8.36 -18.35
C LYS A 304 15.69 -7.67 -17.02
N ASN A 305 15.51 -6.35 -16.96
CA ASN A 305 15.80 -5.56 -15.76
C ASN A 305 14.94 -6.00 -14.58
N ALA A 306 13.68 -6.34 -14.81
CA ALA A 306 12.79 -6.84 -13.75
C ALA A 306 13.25 -8.18 -13.19
N ILE A 307 13.74 -9.08 -14.01
CA ILE A 307 14.33 -10.36 -13.56
C ILE A 307 15.54 -10.11 -12.67
N ILE A 308 16.46 -9.22 -13.07
CA ILE A 308 17.64 -8.90 -12.27
C ILE A 308 17.23 -8.31 -10.92
N ASN A 309 16.30 -7.34 -10.93
CA ASN A 309 15.84 -6.66 -9.73
C ASN A 309 15.01 -7.56 -8.80
N SER A 310 14.34 -8.59 -9.32
CA SER A 310 13.50 -9.50 -8.53
C SER A 310 14.29 -10.37 -7.54
N ARG A 311 15.61 -10.49 -7.70
CA ARG A 311 16.48 -11.19 -6.72
C ARG A 311 16.52 -10.51 -5.36
N GLY A 312 16.31 -9.20 -5.30
CA GLY A 312 16.43 -8.44 -4.06
C GLY A 312 17.83 -8.51 -3.45
N VAL A 313 17.89 -8.40 -2.12
CA VAL A 313 19.15 -8.53 -1.34
C VAL A 313 19.38 -10.01 -0.99
N TYR A 314 20.53 -10.53 -1.30
CA TYR A 314 20.89 -11.94 -1.03
C TYR A 314 22.29 -12.07 -0.42
N ILE A 315 22.53 -13.21 0.23
CA ILE A 315 23.86 -13.54 0.76
C ILE A 315 24.69 -14.11 -0.38
N VAL A 316 25.85 -13.52 -0.61
CA VAL A 316 26.79 -13.93 -1.64
C VAL A 316 27.45 -15.27 -1.26
N ASP A 317 27.29 -16.30 -2.08
CA ASP A 317 28.05 -17.56 -1.95
C ASP A 317 29.44 -17.39 -2.57
N PRO A 318 30.54 -17.60 -1.80
CA PRO A 318 31.90 -17.49 -2.33
C PRO A 318 32.22 -18.36 -3.54
N GLU A 319 31.48 -19.43 -3.75
CA GLU A 319 31.62 -20.33 -4.88
C GLU A 319 30.75 -19.95 -6.09
N GLY A 320 29.95 -18.87 -5.97
CA GLY A 320 29.09 -18.35 -7.04
C GLY A 320 28.00 -19.33 -7.51
N LYS A 321 27.66 -20.34 -6.70
CA LYS A 321 26.70 -21.38 -7.08
C LYS A 321 25.33 -20.85 -7.50
N PRO A 322 24.68 -19.96 -6.74
CA PRO A 322 23.36 -19.44 -7.12
C PRO A 322 23.37 -18.74 -8.47
N GLU A 323 24.42 -17.98 -8.78
CA GLU A 323 24.60 -17.28 -10.05
C GLU A 323 24.81 -18.27 -11.21
N LEU A 324 25.62 -19.32 -11.01
CA LEU A 324 25.81 -20.38 -12.00
C LEU A 324 24.52 -21.17 -12.28
N GLU A 325 23.73 -21.44 -11.26
CA GLU A 325 22.41 -22.09 -11.40
C GLU A 325 21.44 -21.21 -12.20
N LEU A 326 21.39 -19.90 -11.93
CA LEU A 326 20.60 -18.96 -12.71
C LEU A 326 21.09 -18.87 -14.15
N ALA A 327 22.40 -18.79 -14.38
CA ALA A 327 22.98 -18.80 -15.72
C ALA A 327 22.52 -20.04 -16.51
N GLN A 328 22.62 -21.22 -15.92
CA GLN A 328 22.18 -22.46 -16.54
C GLN A 328 20.68 -22.49 -16.81
N GLN A 329 19.86 -21.98 -15.87
CA GLN A 329 18.41 -21.88 -16.03
C GLN A 329 18.04 -21.00 -17.23
N TYR A 330 18.66 -19.79 -17.35
CA TYR A 330 18.36 -18.88 -18.45
C TYR A 330 18.93 -19.34 -19.78
N HIS A 331 20.03 -20.09 -19.80
CA HIS A 331 20.48 -20.80 -21.02
C HIS A 331 19.43 -21.81 -21.49
N THR A 332 18.94 -22.67 -20.59
CA THR A 332 17.88 -23.63 -20.91
C THR A 332 16.60 -22.97 -21.43
N LYS A 333 16.18 -21.87 -20.78
CA LYS A 333 15.03 -21.08 -21.24
C LYS A 333 15.27 -20.44 -22.62
N SER A 334 16.47 -19.94 -22.88
CA SER A 334 16.86 -19.38 -24.17
C SER A 334 16.77 -20.43 -25.29
N ASP A 335 17.35 -21.61 -25.06
CA ASP A 335 17.33 -22.69 -26.03
C ASP A 335 15.91 -23.16 -26.37
N ALA A 336 15.06 -23.27 -25.36
CA ALA A 336 13.63 -23.57 -25.54
C ALA A 336 12.91 -22.51 -26.42
N MET A 337 13.16 -21.23 -26.19
CA MET A 337 12.57 -20.15 -27.01
C MET A 337 13.14 -20.13 -28.43
N GLU A 338 14.40 -20.47 -28.60
CA GLU A 338 15.04 -20.57 -29.92
C GLU A 338 14.46 -21.71 -30.75
N LEU A 339 14.21 -22.88 -30.13
CA LEU A 339 13.54 -24.02 -30.76
C LEU A 339 12.11 -23.72 -31.22
N LEU A 340 11.40 -22.83 -30.49
CA LEU A 340 10.07 -22.32 -30.85
C LEU A 340 10.12 -21.21 -31.91
N GLY A 341 11.31 -20.78 -32.36
CA GLY A 341 11.48 -19.68 -33.31
C GLY A 341 11.40 -18.26 -32.73
N PHE A 342 11.39 -18.13 -31.42
CA PHE A 342 11.34 -16.83 -30.73
C PHE A 342 12.75 -16.23 -30.51
N HIS A 343 13.51 -16.07 -31.59
CA HIS A 343 14.95 -15.73 -31.56
C HIS A 343 15.28 -14.41 -30.85
N ARG A 344 14.41 -13.38 -30.93
CA ARG A 344 14.68 -12.09 -30.27
C ARG A 344 14.49 -12.21 -28.75
N PHE A 345 13.48 -12.95 -28.32
CA PHE A 345 13.28 -13.23 -26.92
C PHE A 345 14.36 -14.17 -26.36
N ALA A 346 14.72 -15.23 -27.10
CA ALA A 346 15.83 -16.11 -26.76
C ALA A 346 17.15 -15.36 -26.54
N ARG A 347 17.44 -14.34 -27.39
CA ARG A 347 18.64 -13.52 -27.23
C ARG A 347 18.71 -12.82 -25.88
N ILE A 348 17.63 -12.21 -25.40
CA ILE A 348 17.60 -11.53 -24.10
C ILE A 348 17.81 -12.51 -22.94
N LEU A 349 17.23 -13.70 -23.02
CA LEU A 349 17.45 -14.77 -22.03
C LEU A 349 18.91 -15.23 -22.02
N ARG A 350 19.55 -15.30 -23.18
CA ARG A 350 20.97 -15.63 -23.29
C ARG A 350 21.86 -14.53 -22.73
N GLU A 351 21.53 -13.26 -22.96
CA GLU A 351 22.20 -12.13 -22.34
C GLU A 351 22.12 -12.20 -20.81
N LEU A 352 20.94 -12.51 -20.24
CA LEU A 352 20.77 -12.75 -18.80
C LEU A 352 21.67 -13.88 -18.29
N ALA A 353 21.71 -15.01 -19.01
CA ALA A 353 22.57 -16.15 -18.64
C ALA A 353 24.06 -15.73 -18.59
N HIS A 354 24.53 -14.98 -19.58
CA HIS A 354 25.89 -14.46 -19.60
C HIS A 354 26.18 -13.47 -18.47
N GLU A 355 25.23 -12.60 -18.12
CA GLU A 355 25.40 -11.67 -17.01
C GLU A 355 25.54 -12.41 -15.67
N TYR A 356 24.70 -13.42 -15.41
CA TYR A 356 24.82 -14.25 -14.20
C TYR A 356 26.12 -15.08 -14.18
N GLN A 357 26.55 -15.59 -15.31
CA GLN A 357 27.83 -16.28 -15.38
C GLN A 357 29.01 -15.36 -15.08
N ALA A 358 29.02 -14.15 -15.64
CA ALA A 358 30.07 -13.15 -15.37
C ALA A 358 30.05 -12.69 -13.90
N GLU A 359 28.87 -12.57 -13.29
CA GLU A 359 28.73 -12.27 -11.86
C GLU A 359 29.35 -13.37 -11.00
N ALA A 360 29.06 -14.64 -11.29
CA ALA A 360 29.64 -15.79 -10.60
C ALA A 360 31.16 -15.78 -10.68
N GLU A 361 31.72 -15.60 -11.89
CA GLU A 361 33.18 -15.56 -12.11
C GLU A 361 33.83 -14.42 -11.28
N LEU A 362 33.19 -13.24 -11.22
CA LEU A 362 33.65 -12.12 -10.42
C LEU A 362 33.64 -12.42 -8.91
N ILE A 363 32.59 -13.06 -8.41
CA ILE A 363 32.44 -13.49 -7.01
C ILE A 363 33.57 -14.44 -6.64
N ILE A 364 33.81 -15.49 -7.45
CA ILE A 364 34.84 -16.51 -7.25
C ILE A 364 36.24 -15.87 -7.24
N GLU A 365 36.52 -14.95 -8.17
CA GLU A 365 37.80 -14.24 -8.24
C GLU A 365 38.06 -13.38 -7.02
N GLN A 366 37.06 -12.61 -6.58
CA GLN A 366 37.17 -11.75 -5.41
C GLN A 366 37.46 -12.53 -4.12
N HIS A 367 36.78 -13.66 -3.92
CA HIS A 367 36.96 -14.51 -2.74
C HIS A 367 38.29 -15.28 -2.77
N SER A 368 38.73 -15.70 -3.94
CA SER A 368 40.05 -16.32 -4.11
C SER A 368 41.18 -15.36 -3.75
N LYS A 369 41.11 -14.09 -4.17
CA LYS A 369 42.09 -13.06 -3.84
C LYS A 369 42.12 -12.75 -2.35
N LYS A 370 40.96 -12.68 -1.66
CA LYS A 370 40.90 -12.47 -0.22
C LYS A 370 41.59 -13.60 0.55
N LYS A 371 41.34 -14.84 0.17
CA LYS A 371 41.94 -16.02 0.81
C LYS A 371 43.47 -16.06 0.69
N ILE A 372 44.01 -15.53 -0.41
CA ILE A 372 45.48 -15.44 -0.63
C ILE A 372 46.08 -14.26 0.21
N ALA A 373 45.33 -13.20 0.43
CA ALA A 373 45.82 -12.05 1.20
C ALA A 373 45.77 -12.25 2.75
N GLU A 374 45.08 -13.28 3.20
CA GLU A 374 44.97 -13.67 4.62
C GLU A 374 45.97 -14.77 5.03
N ILE A 375 46.78 -15.29 4.08
CA ILE A 375 47.89 -16.21 4.29
C ILE A 375 49.23 -15.43 4.29
#